data_a3c05078520382151d2240559d7f7824
#
_entry.id   a3c05078520382151d2240559d7f7824
#
_cell.length_a   1.000
_cell.length_b   1.000
_cell.length_c   1.000
_cell.angle_alpha   90.00
_cell.angle_beta   90.00
_cell.angle_gamma   90.00
#
_symmetry.space_group_name_H-M   'P 1'
#
loop_
_entity.id
_entity.type
_entity.pdbx_description
1 polymer ?
#
loop_
_entity_poly.entity_id
_entity_poly.type
_entity_poly.pdbx_seq_one_letter_code
_entity_poly.pdbx_strand_id
1 'polypeptide(L)'
;SSDAAAVLRGLNALTGTPLTPMELAELGGAVGSDVPYCVLGGTALAEGRGEVLTPLPTLPPCTFVLCKPTFSISTPQLFALVDAVKLRARPDTAGLVAALKAGDLAGVARRMYNVFGDVLPERQRRTVEEIRAVLLSHGALGASMSGTGPTVFGLFDDEARARGAWEELKESFRDTFLTSRV
;
A
#
# COMPACT_ATOMS: atom_id res chain seq x y z
N SER A 1 7.64 -7.23 8.31
CA SER A 1 8.30 -7.66 7.04
C SER A 1 9.48 -6.76 6.69
N SER A 2 9.34 -5.43 6.78
CA SER A 2 10.43 -4.48 6.50
C SER A 2 11.64 -4.67 7.41
N ASP A 3 11.43 -4.89 8.71
CA ASP A 3 12.51 -5.15 9.67
C ASP A 3 13.25 -6.45 9.34
N ALA A 4 12.51 -7.51 8.97
CA ALA A 4 13.11 -8.78 8.54
C ALA A 4 13.96 -8.59 7.28
N ALA A 5 13.46 -7.85 6.29
CA ALA A 5 14.22 -7.53 5.08
C ALA A 5 15.47 -6.69 5.38
N ALA A 6 15.38 -5.73 6.31
CA ALA A 6 16.52 -4.92 6.74
C ALA A 6 17.59 -5.78 7.41
N VAL A 7 17.21 -6.70 8.29
CA VAL A 7 18.13 -7.66 8.93
C VAL A 7 18.78 -8.56 7.89
N LEU A 8 18.02 -9.14 6.96
CA LEU A 8 18.56 -9.98 5.90
C LEU A 8 19.58 -9.23 5.03
N ARG A 9 19.27 -8.01 4.60
CA ARG A 9 20.19 -7.17 3.83
C ARG A 9 21.45 -6.83 4.62
N GLY A 10 21.30 -6.48 5.91
CA GLY A 10 22.43 -6.16 6.79
C GLY A 10 23.35 -7.36 6.99
N LEU A 11 22.80 -8.54 7.28
CA LEU A 11 23.58 -9.77 7.42
C LEU A 11 24.28 -10.13 6.10
N ASN A 12 23.58 -10.03 4.97
CA ASN A 12 24.17 -10.28 3.64
C ASN A 12 25.37 -9.39 3.36
N ALA A 13 25.31 -8.12 3.75
CA ALA A 13 26.43 -7.18 3.59
C ALA A 13 27.61 -7.50 4.51
N LEU A 14 27.36 -8.05 5.69
CA LEU A 14 28.38 -8.31 6.71
C LEU A 14 29.08 -9.66 6.52
N THR A 15 28.44 -10.66 5.94
CA THR A 15 28.97 -12.04 5.87
C THR A 15 29.99 -12.26 4.77
N GLY A 16 30.23 -11.30 3.87
CA GLY A 16 31.22 -11.40 2.79
C GLY A 16 30.89 -12.43 1.69
N THR A 17 29.73 -13.10 1.78
CA THR A 17 29.18 -13.99 0.76
C THR A 17 27.88 -13.39 0.24
N PRO A 18 27.95 -12.40 -0.67
CA PRO A 18 26.77 -11.66 -1.08
C PRO A 18 25.84 -12.55 -1.91
N LEU A 19 24.71 -12.87 -1.34
CA LEU A 19 23.57 -13.40 -2.09
C LEU A 19 23.02 -12.32 -3.01
N THR A 20 22.54 -12.73 -4.17
CA THR A 20 21.81 -11.83 -5.05
C THR A 20 20.49 -11.36 -4.39
N PRO A 21 19.91 -10.24 -4.83
CA PRO A 21 18.60 -9.80 -4.31
C PRO A 21 17.51 -10.87 -4.43
N MET A 22 17.55 -11.69 -5.48
CA MET A 22 16.56 -12.76 -5.69
C MET A 22 16.75 -13.90 -4.68
N GLU A 23 17.98 -14.38 -4.47
CA GLU A 23 18.28 -15.40 -3.46
C GLU A 23 17.92 -14.91 -2.05
N LEU A 24 18.19 -13.64 -1.76
CA LEU A 24 17.84 -13.05 -0.48
C LEU A 24 16.32 -12.93 -0.29
N ALA A 25 15.59 -12.62 -1.37
CA ALA A 25 14.13 -12.58 -1.37
C ALA A 25 13.54 -13.98 -1.15
N GLU A 26 14.10 -15.01 -1.79
CA GLU A 26 13.68 -16.41 -1.59
C GLU A 26 13.85 -16.84 -0.13
N LEU A 27 15.00 -16.57 0.49
CA LEU A 27 15.21 -16.78 1.93
C LEU A 27 14.20 -16.01 2.76
N GLY A 28 13.90 -14.77 2.38
CA GLY A 28 12.91 -13.94 3.04
C GLY A 28 11.50 -14.55 3.05
N GLY A 29 11.16 -15.31 2.02
CA GLY A 29 9.88 -16.01 1.91
C GLY A 29 9.63 -17.03 3.04
N ALA A 30 10.68 -17.62 3.58
CA ALA A 30 10.58 -18.52 4.74
C ALA A 30 10.22 -17.78 6.05
N VAL A 31 10.49 -16.47 6.11
CA VAL A 31 10.18 -15.62 7.28
C VAL A 31 8.76 -15.06 7.19
N GLY A 32 8.31 -14.71 5.99
CA GLY A 32 6.96 -14.19 5.76
C GLY A 32 6.73 -13.80 4.32
N SER A 33 5.48 -13.90 3.86
CA SER A 33 5.09 -13.69 2.45
C SER A 33 5.40 -12.30 1.90
N ASP A 34 5.42 -11.26 2.74
CA ASP A 34 5.73 -9.90 2.29
C ASP A 34 7.23 -9.56 2.33
N VAL A 35 8.06 -10.43 2.94
CA VAL A 35 9.51 -10.18 3.08
C VAL A 35 10.21 -10.15 1.72
N PRO A 36 9.91 -11.03 0.75
CA PRO A 36 10.48 -10.95 -0.60
C PRO A 36 10.30 -9.58 -1.25
N TYR A 37 9.09 -9.02 -1.19
CA TYR A 37 8.84 -7.68 -1.71
C TYR A 37 9.67 -6.61 -0.97
N CYS A 38 9.73 -6.69 0.36
CA CYS A 38 10.53 -5.74 1.15
C CYS A 38 12.05 -5.85 0.87
N VAL A 39 12.53 -7.03 0.45
CA VAL A 39 13.91 -7.21 -0.01
C VAL A 39 14.13 -6.60 -1.39
N LEU A 40 13.22 -6.82 -2.35
CA LEU A 40 13.39 -6.37 -3.73
C LEU A 40 13.06 -4.88 -3.88
N GLY A 41 11.99 -4.43 -3.24
CA GLY A 41 11.48 -3.06 -3.35
C GLY A 41 10.86 -2.76 -4.72
N GLY A 42 10.70 -1.46 -5.03
CA GLY A 42 10.13 -1.01 -6.29
C GLY A 42 8.62 -1.17 -6.40
N THR A 43 8.14 -1.36 -7.62
CA THR A 43 6.72 -1.64 -7.91
C THR A 43 6.61 -3.05 -8.46
N ALA A 44 5.71 -3.85 -7.91
CA ALA A 44 5.49 -5.22 -8.35
C ALA A 44 4.02 -5.62 -8.27
N LEU A 45 3.60 -6.52 -9.15
CA LEU A 45 2.38 -7.29 -8.97
C LEU A 45 2.72 -8.47 -8.06
N ALA A 46 2.02 -8.57 -6.94
CA ALA A 46 2.13 -9.68 -6.01
C ALA A 46 0.93 -10.62 -6.17
N GLU A 47 1.21 -11.90 -6.36
CA GLU A 47 0.22 -12.95 -6.56
C GLU A 47 0.45 -14.09 -5.55
N GLY A 48 -0.43 -15.10 -5.57
CA GLY A 48 -0.38 -16.15 -4.56
C GLY A 48 -0.77 -15.62 -3.18
N ARG A 49 0.07 -15.83 -2.16
CA ARG A 49 -0.07 -15.24 -0.82
C ARG A 49 0.74 -13.93 -0.65
N GLY A 50 1.30 -13.40 -1.78
CA GLY A 50 2.17 -12.23 -1.83
C GLY A 50 3.63 -12.55 -2.19
N GLU A 51 3.98 -13.83 -2.33
CA GLU A 51 5.34 -14.30 -2.61
C GLU A 51 5.70 -14.33 -4.10
N VAL A 52 4.71 -14.43 -4.99
CA VAL A 52 4.95 -14.43 -6.44
C VAL A 52 4.97 -12.98 -6.92
N LEU A 53 6.16 -12.49 -7.22
CA LEU A 53 6.37 -11.09 -7.57
C LEU A 53 6.73 -10.93 -9.05
N THR A 54 5.94 -10.12 -9.75
CA THR A 54 6.24 -9.68 -11.12
C THR A 54 6.63 -8.20 -11.08
N PRO A 55 7.87 -7.83 -11.37
CA PRO A 55 8.30 -6.43 -11.41
C PRO A 55 7.49 -5.62 -12.43
N LEU A 56 7.12 -4.41 -12.05
CA LEU A 56 6.38 -3.46 -12.88
C LEU A 56 7.15 -2.14 -13.02
N PRO A 57 6.85 -1.32 -14.02
CA PRO A 57 7.37 0.04 -14.10
C PRO A 57 7.04 0.82 -12.82
N THR A 58 7.95 1.72 -12.45
CA THR A 58 7.72 2.60 -11.30
C THR A 58 6.60 3.59 -11.59
N LEU A 59 5.86 3.97 -10.54
CA LEU A 59 4.89 5.08 -10.64
C LEU A 59 5.55 6.34 -11.18
N PRO A 60 4.86 7.16 -11.98
CA PRO A 60 5.30 8.51 -12.27
C PRO A 60 5.57 9.32 -11.00
N PRO A 61 6.31 10.44 -11.08
CA PRO A 61 6.51 11.32 -9.94
C PRO A 61 5.17 11.70 -9.30
N CYS A 62 5.06 11.49 -8.00
CA CYS A 62 3.82 11.74 -7.25
C CYS A 62 4.12 11.90 -5.77
N THR A 63 3.18 12.51 -5.07
CA THR A 63 3.22 12.72 -3.62
C THR A 63 2.15 11.86 -2.95
N PHE A 64 2.48 11.32 -1.79
CA PHE A 64 1.57 10.55 -0.95
C PHE A 64 1.30 11.27 0.35
N VAL A 65 0.05 11.24 0.79
CA VAL A 65 -0.32 11.48 2.18
C VAL A 65 -0.75 10.15 2.77
N LEU A 66 -0.11 9.76 3.85
CA LEU A 66 -0.40 8.54 4.60
C LEU A 66 -1.03 8.93 5.93
N CYS A 67 -2.16 8.37 6.29
CA CYS A 67 -2.83 8.62 7.56
C CYS A 67 -3.16 7.29 8.23
N LYS A 68 -2.64 7.08 9.46
CA LYS A 68 -2.88 5.87 10.24
C LYS A 68 -3.70 6.18 11.48
N PRO A 69 -4.98 5.77 11.52
CA PRO A 69 -5.79 5.87 12.74
C PRO A 69 -5.21 5.02 13.89
N THR A 70 -5.62 5.34 15.12
CA THR A 70 -5.08 4.70 16.34
C THR A 70 -5.58 3.27 16.58
N PHE A 71 -6.67 2.85 15.93
CA PHE A 71 -7.17 1.48 16.07
C PHE A 71 -6.34 0.48 15.28
N SER A 72 -6.37 -0.77 15.70
CA SER A 72 -5.81 -1.90 14.96
C SER A 72 -6.91 -2.75 14.35
N ILE A 73 -6.56 -3.45 13.26
CA ILE A 73 -7.45 -4.39 12.58
C ILE A 73 -6.75 -5.75 12.56
N SER A 74 -7.49 -6.79 12.94
CA SER A 74 -6.96 -8.16 12.89
C SER A 74 -7.01 -8.69 11.46
N THR A 75 -5.85 -8.92 10.87
CA THR A 75 -5.72 -9.49 9.52
C THR A 75 -6.49 -10.82 9.36
N PRO A 76 -6.36 -11.82 10.27
CA PRO A 76 -7.13 -13.06 10.16
C PRO A 76 -8.66 -12.83 10.19
N GLN A 77 -9.14 -11.90 11.01
CA GLN A 77 -10.56 -11.58 11.06
C GLN A 77 -11.07 -10.97 9.77
N LEU A 78 -10.30 -10.06 9.13
CA LEU A 78 -10.70 -9.47 7.85
C LEU A 78 -10.73 -10.52 6.72
N PHE A 79 -9.77 -11.42 6.66
CA PHE A 79 -9.80 -12.51 5.69
C PHE A 79 -11.05 -13.38 5.88
N ALA A 80 -11.38 -13.76 7.12
CA ALA A 80 -12.60 -14.52 7.42
C ALA A 80 -13.88 -13.77 6.99
N LEU A 81 -13.92 -12.43 7.15
CA LEU A 81 -15.05 -11.62 6.70
C LEU A 81 -15.16 -11.57 5.17
N VAL A 82 -14.03 -11.46 4.45
CA VAL A 82 -14.00 -11.52 2.98
C VAL A 82 -14.52 -12.86 2.49
N ASP A 83 -14.09 -13.96 3.10
CA ASP A 83 -14.50 -15.33 2.73
C ASP A 83 -16.00 -15.58 3.01
N ALA A 84 -16.56 -14.89 3.99
CA ALA A 84 -17.97 -15.04 4.39
C ALA A 84 -18.95 -14.29 3.48
N VAL A 85 -18.50 -13.38 2.61
CA VAL A 85 -19.37 -12.54 1.80
C VAL A 85 -19.13 -12.74 0.30
N LYS A 86 -20.20 -12.54 -0.49
CA LYS A 86 -20.03 -12.42 -1.94
C LYS A 86 -19.55 -11.00 -2.25
N LEU A 87 -18.30 -10.87 -2.69
CA LEU A 87 -17.72 -9.59 -3.08
C LEU A 87 -18.53 -8.98 -4.25
N ARG A 88 -18.84 -7.68 -4.12
CA ARG A 88 -19.60 -6.93 -5.13
C ARG A 88 -18.77 -6.55 -6.33
N ALA A 89 -17.48 -6.31 -6.12
CA ALA A 89 -16.53 -5.93 -7.14
C ALA A 89 -15.20 -6.68 -6.95
N ARG A 90 -14.39 -6.67 -8.00
CA ARG A 90 -13.01 -7.15 -7.97
C ARG A 90 -12.10 -6.07 -8.52
N PRO A 91 -10.82 -6.01 -8.08
CA PRO A 91 -9.85 -5.08 -8.63
C PRO A 91 -9.71 -5.24 -10.15
N ASP A 92 -9.65 -4.12 -10.87
CA ASP A 92 -9.23 -4.10 -12.28
C ASP A 92 -7.70 -4.12 -12.37
N THR A 93 -7.10 -5.24 -12.00
CA THR A 93 -5.64 -5.40 -11.96
C THR A 93 -5.03 -5.22 -13.35
N ALA A 94 -5.66 -5.75 -14.40
CA ALA A 94 -5.15 -5.63 -15.76
C ALA A 94 -5.15 -4.19 -16.25
N GLY A 95 -6.23 -3.44 -16.00
CA GLY A 95 -6.33 -2.02 -16.34
C GLY A 95 -5.38 -1.16 -15.50
N LEU A 96 -5.16 -1.48 -14.22
CA LEU A 96 -4.19 -0.80 -13.36
C LEU A 96 -2.77 -1.00 -13.89
N VAL A 97 -2.38 -2.22 -14.22
CA VAL A 97 -1.07 -2.54 -14.79
C VAL A 97 -0.87 -1.86 -16.14
N ALA A 98 -1.91 -1.81 -16.99
CA ALA A 98 -1.85 -1.10 -18.27
C ALA A 98 -1.66 0.41 -18.07
N ALA A 99 -2.39 1.04 -17.15
CA ALA A 99 -2.24 2.46 -16.81
C ALA A 99 -0.82 2.75 -16.29
N LEU A 100 -0.28 1.88 -15.42
CA LEU A 100 1.07 2.02 -14.90
C LEU A 100 2.13 1.93 -16.01
N LYS A 101 2.00 0.97 -16.92
CA LYS A 101 2.90 0.83 -18.08
C LYS A 101 2.82 2.02 -19.03
N ALA A 102 1.67 2.66 -19.11
CA ALA A 102 1.47 3.89 -19.91
C ALA A 102 1.94 5.17 -19.21
N GLY A 103 2.36 5.09 -17.93
CA GLY A 103 2.67 6.28 -17.12
C GLY A 103 1.44 7.14 -16.78
N ASP A 104 0.23 6.58 -16.86
CA ASP A 104 -1.03 7.26 -16.54
C ASP A 104 -1.29 7.18 -15.02
N LEU A 105 -0.74 8.15 -14.27
CA LEU A 105 -0.91 8.24 -12.83
C LEU A 105 -2.39 8.35 -12.42
N ALA A 106 -3.17 9.15 -13.13
CA ALA A 106 -4.60 9.30 -12.87
C ALA A 106 -5.36 8.01 -13.17
N GLY A 107 -4.97 7.28 -14.21
CA GLY A 107 -5.51 5.96 -14.54
C GLY A 107 -5.22 4.91 -13.48
N VAL A 108 -4.02 4.94 -12.88
CA VAL A 108 -3.68 4.10 -11.72
C VAL A 108 -4.56 4.46 -10.54
N ALA A 109 -4.63 5.74 -10.18
CA ALA A 109 -5.38 6.23 -9.03
C ALA A 109 -6.88 5.88 -9.10
N ARG A 110 -7.50 6.02 -10.27
CA ARG A 110 -8.92 5.66 -10.49
C ARG A 110 -9.22 4.17 -10.34
N ARG A 111 -8.19 3.31 -10.45
CA ARG A 111 -8.33 1.85 -10.35
C ARG A 111 -7.90 1.29 -9.00
N MET A 112 -7.45 2.17 -8.08
CA MET A 112 -7.15 1.75 -6.71
C MET A 112 -8.42 1.22 -6.04
N TYR A 113 -8.40 -0.03 -5.64
CA TYR A 113 -9.50 -0.70 -4.97
C TYR A 113 -8.97 -1.69 -3.94
N ASN A 114 -9.61 -1.74 -2.80
CA ASN A 114 -9.24 -2.64 -1.72
C ASN A 114 -10.47 -3.37 -1.18
N VAL A 115 -10.54 -4.68 -1.42
CA VAL A 115 -11.67 -5.53 -1.00
C VAL A 115 -11.93 -5.52 0.50
N PHE A 116 -10.88 -5.31 1.32
CA PHE A 116 -11.02 -5.24 2.76
C PHE A 116 -11.86 -4.04 3.21
N GLY A 117 -11.87 -2.95 2.43
CA GLY A 117 -12.74 -1.80 2.69
C GLY A 117 -14.22 -2.15 2.72
N ASP A 118 -14.64 -3.11 1.90
CA ASP A 118 -16.05 -3.52 1.79
C ASP A 118 -16.55 -4.30 3.02
N VAL A 119 -15.64 -4.93 3.76
CA VAL A 119 -15.95 -5.81 4.89
C VAL A 119 -15.53 -5.23 6.24
N LEU A 120 -15.02 -3.99 6.26
CA LEU A 120 -14.67 -3.34 7.52
C LEU A 120 -15.88 -3.24 8.44
N PRO A 121 -15.71 -3.50 9.75
CA PRO A 121 -16.73 -3.16 10.73
C PRO A 121 -17.09 -1.67 10.67
N GLU A 122 -18.35 -1.34 10.91
CA GLU A 122 -18.93 -0.02 10.66
C GLU A 122 -18.12 1.14 11.24
N ARG A 123 -17.66 1.01 12.50
CA ARG A 123 -16.89 2.05 13.18
C ARG A 123 -15.56 2.35 12.46
N GLN A 124 -14.82 1.28 12.10
CA GLN A 124 -13.55 1.41 11.39
C GLN A 124 -13.75 1.94 9.97
N ARG A 125 -14.81 1.48 9.30
CA ARG A 125 -15.18 1.93 7.96
C ARG A 125 -15.46 3.43 7.92
N ARG A 126 -16.21 3.97 8.90
CA ARG A 126 -16.46 5.42 8.99
C ARG A 126 -15.18 6.22 9.06
N THR A 127 -14.25 5.87 9.93
CA THR A 127 -12.97 6.60 10.04
C THR A 127 -12.14 6.50 8.76
N VAL A 128 -12.10 5.33 8.12
CA VAL A 128 -11.41 5.16 6.82
C VAL A 128 -12.03 6.06 5.74
N GLU A 129 -13.37 6.11 5.67
CA GLU A 129 -14.09 6.96 4.70
C GLU A 129 -13.95 8.46 5.02
N GLU A 130 -13.90 8.87 6.29
CA GLU A 130 -13.60 10.24 6.71
C GLU A 130 -12.22 10.67 6.20
N ILE A 131 -11.18 9.87 6.42
CA ILE A 131 -9.83 10.15 5.93
C ILE A 131 -9.81 10.21 4.40
N ARG A 132 -10.46 9.25 3.73
CA ARG A 132 -10.56 9.25 2.25
C ARG A 132 -11.25 10.51 1.72
N ALA A 133 -12.32 10.94 2.38
CA ALA A 133 -13.07 12.14 2.00
C ALA A 133 -12.19 13.40 2.09
N VAL A 134 -11.40 13.56 3.15
CA VAL A 134 -10.44 14.68 3.29
C VAL A 134 -9.39 14.62 2.18
N LEU A 135 -8.77 13.46 1.92
CA LEU A 135 -7.78 13.32 0.86
C LEU A 135 -8.35 13.72 -0.51
N LEU A 136 -9.55 13.26 -0.83
CA LEU A 136 -10.21 13.55 -2.10
C LEU A 136 -10.67 15.01 -2.21
N SER A 137 -11.13 15.65 -1.11
CA SER A 137 -11.52 17.06 -1.11
C SER A 137 -10.36 17.99 -1.37
N HIS A 138 -9.14 17.59 -1.00
CA HIS A 138 -7.89 18.29 -1.32
C HIS A 138 -7.35 17.94 -2.73
N GLY A 139 -8.07 17.16 -3.51
CA GLY A 139 -7.71 16.87 -4.91
C GLY A 139 -6.76 15.70 -5.08
N ALA A 140 -6.76 14.72 -4.15
CA ALA A 140 -6.11 13.45 -4.42
C ALA A 140 -6.69 12.82 -5.69
N LEU A 141 -5.83 12.32 -6.57
CA LEU A 141 -6.24 11.57 -7.78
C LEU A 141 -6.99 10.29 -7.42
N GLY A 142 -6.72 9.75 -6.24
CA GLY A 142 -7.40 8.62 -5.63
C GLY A 142 -6.93 8.41 -4.19
N ALA A 143 -7.76 7.76 -3.40
CA ALA A 143 -7.45 7.41 -2.02
C ALA A 143 -7.93 5.99 -1.69
N SER A 144 -7.11 5.23 -0.97
CA SER A 144 -7.41 3.84 -0.61
C SER A 144 -6.81 3.45 0.72
N MET A 145 -7.35 2.41 1.34
CA MET A 145 -6.72 1.77 2.49
C MET A 145 -5.61 0.84 2.02
N SER A 146 -4.50 0.78 2.75
CA SER A 146 -3.36 -0.09 2.46
C SER A 146 -3.54 -1.47 3.12
N GLY A 147 -3.50 -2.54 2.34
CA GLY A 147 -3.60 -3.92 2.82
C GLY A 147 -4.84 -4.13 3.69
N THR A 148 -4.68 -4.78 4.84
CA THR A 148 -5.76 -4.96 5.83
C THR A 148 -6.00 -3.72 6.70
N GLY A 149 -5.32 -2.60 6.39
CA GLY A 149 -5.48 -1.34 7.11
C GLY A 149 -4.71 -1.27 8.45
N PRO A 150 -5.00 -0.28 9.29
CA PRO A 150 -5.95 0.81 9.08
C PRO A 150 -5.40 2.00 8.28
N THR A 151 -4.13 1.95 7.82
CA THR A 151 -3.51 3.06 7.10
C THR A 151 -4.26 3.37 5.82
N VAL A 152 -4.64 4.63 5.63
CA VAL A 152 -5.22 5.16 4.41
C VAL A 152 -4.19 6.05 3.72
N PHE A 153 -4.15 6.00 2.40
CA PHE A 153 -3.26 6.86 1.62
C PHE A 153 -4.00 7.55 0.49
N GLY A 154 -3.54 8.76 0.18
CA GLY A 154 -3.95 9.51 -1.01
C GLY A 154 -2.77 9.71 -1.95
N LEU A 155 -3.05 9.65 -3.24
CA LEU A 155 -2.09 9.84 -4.33
C LEU A 155 -2.33 11.20 -4.99
N PHE A 156 -1.30 12.04 -5.06
CA PHE A 156 -1.37 13.40 -5.58
C PHE A 156 -0.35 13.63 -6.68
N ASP A 157 -0.72 14.42 -7.68
CA ASP A 157 0.15 14.98 -8.71
C ASP A 157 0.62 16.40 -8.38
N ASP A 158 0.10 16.99 -7.31
CA ASP A 158 0.39 18.35 -6.83
C ASP A 158 0.78 18.29 -5.33
N GLU A 159 2.01 18.71 -5.03
CA GLU A 159 2.52 18.68 -3.65
C GLU A 159 1.80 19.70 -2.76
N ALA A 160 1.37 20.85 -3.26
CA ALA A 160 0.70 21.86 -2.44
C ALA A 160 -0.67 21.35 -1.96
N ARG A 161 -1.41 20.65 -2.83
CA ARG A 161 -2.66 19.98 -2.47
C ARG A 161 -2.43 18.85 -1.47
N ALA A 162 -1.40 18.04 -1.68
CA ALA A 162 -1.03 16.99 -0.74
C ALA A 162 -0.69 17.57 0.65
N ARG A 163 0.02 18.69 0.70
CA ARG A 163 0.37 19.39 1.94
C ARG A 163 -0.87 19.89 2.67
N GLY A 164 -1.83 20.48 1.98
CA GLY A 164 -3.11 20.91 2.58
C GLY A 164 -3.87 19.75 3.21
N ALA A 165 -3.95 18.59 2.52
CA ALA A 165 -4.58 17.39 3.06
C ALA A 165 -3.82 16.85 4.29
N TRP A 166 -2.50 16.87 4.26
CA TRP A 166 -1.66 16.46 5.38
C TRP A 166 -1.86 17.34 6.59
N GLU A 167 -1.91 18.66 6.43
CA GLU A 167 -2.13 19.63 7.51
C GLU A 167 -3.48 19.39 8.20
N GLU A 168 -4.57 19.28 7.42
CA GLU A 168 -5.90 19.01 7.95
C GLU A 168 -5.98 17.67 8.68
N LEU A 169 -5.47 16.59 8.08
CA LEU A 169 -5.51 15.27 8.71
C LEU A 169 -4.67 15.19 9.98
N LYS A 170 -3.56 15.92 10.04
CA LYS A 170 -2.65 15.93 11.19
C LYS A 170 -3.28 16.55 12.44
N GLU A 171 -4.29 17.42 12.29
CA GLU A 171 -5.04 17.98 13.41
C GLU A 171 -5.79 16.89 14.21
N SER A 172 -6.29 15.87 13.50
CA SER A 172 -7.10 14.78 14.10
C SER A 172 -6.35 13.46 14.24
N PHE A 173 -5.32 13.22 13.41
CA PHE A 173 -4.59 11.97 13.36
C PHE A 173 -3.08 12.20 13.48
N ARG A 174 -2.52 11.84 14.64
CA ARG A 174 -1.09 12.04 14.95
C ARG A 174 -0.17 11.38 13.92
N ASP A 175 -0.49 10.15 13.52
CA ASP A 175 0.33 9.35 12.61
C ASP A 175 -0.06 9.66 11.15
N THR A 176 0.22 10.91 10.74
CA THR A 176 0.00 11.40 9.37
C THR A 176 1.31 11.90 8.78
N PHE A 177 1.62 11.42 7.58
CA PHE A 177 2.90 11.62 6.91
C PHE A 177 2.69 12.11 5.47
N LEU A 178 3.53 13.08 5.08
CA LEU A 178 3.68 13.52 3.70
C LEU A 178 4.99 12.95 3.15
N THR A 179 4.95 12.27 2.03
CA THR A 179 6.12 11.67 1.40
C THR A 179 5.99 11.66 -0.11
N SER A 180 7.13 11.63 -0.79
CA SER A 180 7.19 11.42 -2.23
C SER A 180 7.74 10.04 -2.54
N ARG A 181 7.56 9.61 -3.78
CA ARG A 181 8.24 8.43 -4.29
C ARG A 181 9.76 8.65 -4.26
N VAL A 182 10.47 7.71 -3.69
CA VAL A 182 11.93 7.61 -3.76
C VAL A 182 12.35 6.83 -5.01
#